data_4513264c327792f2cc2d164fbc521ac0
#
_entry.id   4513264c327792f2cc2d164fbc521ac0
#
_cell.length_a   1.000
_cell.length_b   1.000
_cell.length_c   1.000
_cell.angle_alpha   90.00
_cell.angle_beta   90.00
_cell.angle_gamma   90.00
#
_symmetry.space_group_name_H-M   'P 1'
#
loop_
_entity.id
_entity.type
_entity.pdbx_description
1 polymer ?
#
loop_
_entity_poly.entity_id
_entity_poly.type
_entity_poly.pdbx_seq_one_letter_code
_entity_poly.pdbx_strand_id
1 'polypeptide(L)'
;MTIKHFFIAAMCILLASCNCNTNCNTKTETKAMFQKKYTNADFYKDGVFQQDVAKKAFYEMFEYYGYPVTELIEKEAWYTDFGLGDFENCGMGGIFWVNDSVNQYFSHDIYLLPGQMIPEHSHVETKFPAKFESWMVRNGMCYNFTEVGEPAANAPVIPASQQATTISKNFKEQHVGEVIHLAGKGTWHFLYAGDQGAIVHEYANYHDGAGLRFTNPKAKL
;
A
#
# COMPACT_ATOMS: atom_id res chain seq x y z
N MET A 1 70.29 -25.89 -4.41
CA MET A 1 69.21 -25.19 -5.07
C MET A 1 68.32 -26.19 -5.78
N THR A 2 67.24 -26.64 -5.12
CA THR A 2 66.50 -27.84 -5.52
C THR A 2 65.10 -27.36 -6.01
N ILE A 3 64.84 -27.54 -7.27
CA ILE A 3 63.58 -27.19 -7.91
C ILE A 3 62.58 -28.30 -7.67
N LYS A 4 61.48 -28.01 -6.95
CA LYS A 4 60.36 -28.95 -6.76
C LYS A 4 59.36 -28.76 -7.90
N HIS A 5 59.16 -29.83 -8.66
CA HIS A 5 58.13 -29.92 -9.69
C HIS A 5 56.75 -30.19 -9.02
N PHE A 6 55.78 -29.32 -9.32
CA PHE A 6 54.38 -29.54 -8.98
C PHE A 6 53.70 -30.27 -10.16
N PHE A 7 53.23 -31.46 -9.95
CA PHE A 7 52.36 -32.16 -10.87
C PHE A 7 50.94 -31.63 -10.73
N ILE A 8 50.37 -31.08 -11.81
CA ILE A 8 48.96 -30.73 -11.92
C ILE A 8 48.23 -31.96 -12.47
N ALA A 9 47.42 -32.57 -11.66
CA ALA A 9 46.48 -33.65 -12.08
C ALA A 9 45.26 -32.99 -12.74
N ALA A 10 45.11 -33.19 -14.03
CA ALA A 10 43.91 -32.79 -14.75
C ALA A 10 42.76 -33.81 -14.44
N MET A 11 41.75 -33.34 -13.73
CA MET A 11 40.54 -34.11 -13.48
C MET A 11 39.52 -33.87 -14.61
N CYS A 12 39.37 -34.85 -15.51
CA CYS A 12 38.35 -34.84 -16.55
C CYS A 12 36.99 -35.03 -15.90
N ILE A 13 36.17 -33.98 -15.88
CA ILE A 13 34.75 -34.06 -15.49
C ILE A 13 33.96 -34.47 -16.75
N LEU A 14 33.47 -35.69 -16.78
CA LEU A 14 32.48 -36.16 -17.74
C LEU A 14 31.14 -35.50 -17.47
N LEU A 15 30.78 -34.51 -18.29
CA LEU A 15 29.43 -33.94 -18.32
C LEU A 15 28.46 -34.94 -18.97
N ALA A 16 27.73 -35.71 -18.17
CA ALA A 16 26.57 -36.42 -18.64
C ALA A 16 25.45 -35.44 -18.95
N SER A 17 25.21 -35.18 -20.23
CA SER A 17 24.05 -34.39 -20.66
C SER A 17 22.79 -35.23 -20.50
N CYS A 18 22.07 -35.06 -19.40
CA CYS A 18 20.69 -35.54 -19.29
C CYS A 18 19.80 -34.66 -20.18
N ASN A 19 19.41 -35.20 -21.33
CA ASN A 19 18.37 -34.62 -22.17
C ASN A 19 17.01 -34.89 -21.51
N CYS A 20 16.61 -34.06 -20.55
CA CYS A 20 15.24 -34.04 -20.02
C CYS A 20 14.37 -33.21 -20.96
N ASN A 21 13.77 -33.90 -21.94
CA ASN A 21 12.71 -33.33 -22.76
C ASN A 21 11.39 -33.40 -21.95
N THR A 22 11.29 -32.61 -20.89
CA THR A 22 10.02 -32.36 -20.20
C THR A 22 9.32 -31.20 -20.89
N ASN A 23 8.33 -31.54 -21.74
CA ASN A 23 7.29 -30.61 -22.16
C ASN A 23 6.53 -30.17 -20.89
N CYS A 24 7.07 -29.17 -20.18
CA CYS A 24 6.37 -28.48 -19.10
C CYS A 24 5.34 -27.54 -19.77
N ASN A 25 4.20 -28.11 -20.18
CA ASN A 25 3.02 -27.32 -20.52
C ASN A 25 2.47 -26.73 -19.20
N THR A 26 3.15 -25.75 -18.64
CA THR A 26 2.59 -24.89 -17.61
C THR A 26 1.51 -24.06 -18.31
N LYS A 27 0.27 -24.55 -18.28
CA LYS A 27 -0.90 -23.68 -18.45
C LYS A 27 -0.75 -22.64 -17.34
N THR A 28 -0.32 -21.43 -17.70
CA THR A 28 -0.43 -20.28 -16.83
C THR A 28 -1.93 -20.01 -16.72
N GLU A 29 -2.57 -20.61 -15.72
CA GLU A 29 -3.93 -20.20 -15.36
C GLU A 29 -3.82 -18.73 -14.95
N THR A 30 -4.33 -17.84 -15.78
CA THR A 30 -4.49 -16.43 -15.45
C THR A 30 -5.43 -16.36 -14.25
N LYS A 31 -4.88 -16.08 -13.08
CA LYS A 31 -5.67 -15.86 -11.85
C LYS A 31 -6.71 -14.77 -12.16
N ALA A 32 -7.99 -15.07 -11.91
CA ALA A 32 -9.04 -14.06 -12.08
C ALA A 32 -8.72 -12.81 -11.26
N MET A 33 -9.00 -11.63 -11.82
CA MET A 33 -8.75 -10.37 -11.10
C MET A 33 -9.58 -10.30 -9.82
N PHE A 34 -8.99 -9.73 -8.77
CA PHE A 34 -9.73 -9.43 -7.54
C PHE A 34 -10.84 -8.43 -7.85
N GLN A 35 -12.04 -8.73 -7.42
CA GLN A 35 -13.22 -7.94 -7.74
C GLN A 35 -13.72 -7.19 -6.50
N LYS A 36 -14.17 -5.95 -6.68
CA LYS A 36 -14.92 -5.22 -5.66
C LYS A 36 -16.24 -5.94 -5.39
N LYS A 37 -16.44 -6.41 -4.16
CA LYS A 37 -17.62 -7.20 -3.78
C LYS A 37 -18.55 -6.47 -2.82
N TYR A 38 -18.01 -5.56 -2.02
CA TYR A 38 -18.70 -4.90 -0.92
C TYR A 38 -19.04 -3.46 -1.29
N THR A 39 -20.19 -3.01 -0.85
CA THR A 39 -20.71 -1.65 -1.02
C THR A 39 -20.96 -1.00 0.33
N ASN A 40 -21.29 0.29 0.35
CA ASN A 40 -21.67 0.96 1.58
C ASN A 40 -22.89 0.31 2.27
N ALA A 41 -23.76 -0.35 1.50
CA ALA A 41 -24.89 -1.09 2.09
C ALA A 41 -24.42 -2.29 2.96
N ASP A 42 -23.24 -2.86 2.64
CA ASP A 42 -22.63 -3.94 3.43
C ASP A 42 -21.84 -3.38 4.61
N PHE A 43 -21.13 -2.25 4.39
CA PHE A 43 -20.25 -1.65 5.40
C PHE A 43 -20.97 -0.89 6.50
N TYR A 44 -22.24 -0.56 6.33
CA TYR A 44 -23.01 0.18 7.35
C TYR A 44 -24.31 -0.52 7.71
N LYS A 45 -24.58 -0.58 9.01
CA LYS A 45 -25.87 -1.01 9.56
C LYS A 45 -26.39 0.10 10.46
N ASP A 46 -27.58 0.59 10.18
CA ASP A 46 -28.22 1.70 10.93
C ASP A 46 -27.30 2.94 11.06
N GLY A 47 -26.51 3.23 10.00
CA GLY A 47 -25.53 4.32 9.96
C GLY A 47 -24.24 4.04 10.74
N VAL A 48 -24.06 2.85 11.31
CA VAL A 48 -22.87 2.45 12.07
C VAL A 48 -21.93 1.63 11.19
N PHE A 49 -20.67 2.05 11.12
CA PHE A 49 -19.63 1.35 10.38
C PHE A 49 -19.34 -0.03 10.98
N GLN A 50 -19.36 -1.07 10.13
CA GLN A 50 -19.19 -2.47 10.50
C GLN A 50 -17.73 -2.91 10.32
N GLN A 51 -16.94 -2.84 11.38
CA GLN A 51 -15.52 -3.22 11.41
C GLN A 51 -15.28 -4.66 10.94
N ASP A 52 -16.16 -5.59 11.31
CA ASP A 52 -16.02 -7.00 10.93
C ASP A 52 -16.21 -7.22 9.43
N VAL A 53 -17.09 -6.44 8.80
CA VAL A 53 -17.28 -6.51 7.34
C VAL A 53 -16.07 -5.94 6.61
N ALA A 54 -15.51 -4.83 7.10
CA ALA A 54 -14.28 -4.26 6.57
C ALA A 54 -13.10 -5.24 6.71
N LYS A 55 -12.93 -5.83 7.90
CA LYS A 55 -11.92 -6.88 8.14
C LYS A 55 -12.06 -8.03 7.14
N LYS A 56 -13.27 -8.55 6.97
CA LYS A 56 -13.53 -9.64 6.03
C LYS A 56 -13.16 -9.26 4.59
N ALA A 57 -13.53 -8.07 4.14
CA ALA A 57 -13.22 -7.59 2.79
C ALA A 57 -11.70 -7.52 2.55
N PHE A 58 -10.93 -7.02 3.52
CA PHE A 58 -9.47 -7.00 3.43
C PHE A 58 -8.86 -8.39 3.48
N TYR A 59 -9.39 -9.32 4.30
CA TYR A 59 -8.86 -10.68 4.38
C TYR A 59 -9.07 -11.45 3.09
N GLU A 60 -10.17 -11.24 2.36
CA GLU A 60 -10.37 -11.78 1.03
C GLU A 60 -9.33 -11.22 0.03
N MET A 61 -8.97 -9.94 0.15
CA MET A 61 -7.90 -9.35 -0.65
C MET A 61 -6.51 -9.92 -0.26
N PHE A 62 -6.25 -10.15 1.02
CA PHE A 62 -5.01 -10.76 1.50
C PHE A 62 -4.86 -12.19 0.96
N GLU A 63 -5.94 -12.99 1.02
CA GLU A 63 -5.96 -14.34 0.43
C GLU A 63 -5.67 -14.30 -1.08
N TYR A 64 -6.32 -13.37 -1.79
CA TYR A 64 -6.06 -13.19 -3.22
C TYR A 64 -4.60 -12.90 -3.53
N TYR A 65 -3.95 -12.02 -2.78
CA TYR A 65 -2.56 -11.66 -3.01
C TYR A 65 -1.55 -12.62 -2.35
N GLY A 66 -1.99 -13.56 -1.53
CA GLY A 66 -1.10 -14.39 -0.71
C GLY A 66 -0.38 -13.57 0.36
N TYR A 67 -0.99 -12.46 0.80
CA TYR A 67 -0.46 -11.65 1.90
C TYR A 67 -0.70 -12.39 3.23
N PRO A 68 0.36 -12.63 4.05
CA PRO A 68 0.23 -13.46 5.23
C PRO A 68 -0.55 -12.73 6.34
N VAL A 69 -1.62 -13.36 6.81
CA VAL A 69 -2.33 -12.92 8.02
C VAL A 69 -1.67 -13.55 9.24
N THR A 70 -0.97 -12.74 10.02
CA THR A 70 -0.28 -13.17 11.25
C THR A 70 -1.15 -12.87 12.47
N GLU A 71 -0.83 -13.48 13.63
CA GLU A 71 -1.50 -13.17 14.91
C GLU A 71 -1.44 -11.66 15.24
N LEU A 72 -0.34 -10.99 14.86
CA LEU A 72 -0.20 -9.56 15.08
C LEU A 72 -1.20 -8.76 14.22
N ILE A 73 -1.38 -9.13 12.94
CA ILE A 73 -2.38 -8.50 12.07
C ILE A 73 -3.79 -8.74 12.61
N GLU A 74 -4.09 -9.96 13.05
CA GLU A 74 -5.40 -10.28 13.61
C GLU A 74 -5.76 -9.44 14.82
N LYS A 75 -4.75 -9.11 15.63
CA LYS A 75 -4.90 -8.37 16.88
C LYS A 75 -4.85 -6.85 16.71
N GLU A 76 -3.92 -6.35 15.89
CA GLU A 76 -3.55 -4.93 15.86
C GLU A 76 -4.01 -4.21 14.57
N ALA A 77 -4.48 -4.92 13.53
CA ALA A 77 -4.99 -4.25 12.34
C ALA A 77 -6.29 -3.48 12.65
N TRP A 78 -6.38 -2.30 12.09
CA TRP A 78 -7.49 -1.39 12.27
C TRP A 78 -8.07 -0.94 10.92
N TYR A 79 -9.31 -0.48 10.93
CA TYR A 79 -10.06 -0.06 9.74
C TYR A 79 -10.78 1.24 10.05
N THR A 80 -10.78 2.18 9.09
CA THR A 80 -11.42 3.48 9.28
C THR A 80 -12.08 3.98 8.00
N ASP A 81 -13.28 4.56 8.15
CA ASP A 81 -13.97 5.34 7.13
C ASP A 81 -13.72 6.84 7.30
N PHE A 82 -12.78 7.21 8.16
CA PHE A 82 -12.46 8.59 8.53
C PHE A 82 -13.68 9.39 9.04
N GLY A 83 -14.71 8.72 9.52
CA GLY A 83 -15.98 9.33 9.95
C GLY A 83 -16.82 9.91 8.81
N LEU A 84 -16.54 9.51 7.56
CA LEU A 84 -17.17 10.06 6.36
C LEU A 84 -18.43 9.30 5.91
N GLY A 85 -18.66 8.08 6.42
CA GLY A 85 -19.82 7.27 6.05
C GLY A 85 -19.77 6.74 4.61
N ASP A 86 -18.56 6.61 4.02
CA ASP A 86 -18.34 6.19 2.63
C ASP A 86 -17.13 5.25 2.50
N PHE A 87 -17.09 4.21 3.34
CA PHE A 87 -15.96 3.28 3.39
C PHE A 87 -15.70 2.59 2.04
N GLU A 88 -16.74 2.34 1.28
CA GLU A 88 -16.62 1.76 -0.06
C GLU A 88 -15.65 2.52 -0.96
N ASN A 89 -15.65 3.85 -0.87
CA ASN A 89 -14.92 4.73 -1.77
C ASN A 89 -13.80 5.50 -1.06
N CYS A 90 -13.99 5.80 0.23
CA CYS A 90 -13.04 6.57 1.02
C CYS A 90 -12.86 5.93 2.40
N GLY A 91 -11.76 5.25 2.58
CA GLY A 91 -11.43 4.47 3.76
C GLY A 91 -10.11 3.76 3.61
N MET A 92 -9.68 3.11 4.67
CA MET A 92 -8.49 2.26 4.64
C MET A 92 -8.50 1.24 5.78
N GLY A 93 -7.71 0.20 5.63
CA GLY A 93 -7.21 -0.60 6.73
C GLY A 93 -5.72 -0.36 6.92
N GLY A 94 -5.17 -0.75 8.05
CA GLY A 94 -3.74 -0.66 8.26
C GLY A 94 -3.26 -1.34 9.53
N ILE A 95 -1.94 -1.44 9.65
CA ILE A 95 -1.26 -1.89 10.86
C ILE A 95 0.01 -1.07 11.06
N PHE A 96 0.19 -0.52 12.23
CA PHE A 96 1.46 0.10 12.61
C PHE A 96 2.41 -0.99 13.08
N TRP A 97 3.45 -1.29 12.27
CA TRP A 97 4.51 -2.21 12.67
C TRP A 97 5.38 -1.61 13.75
N VAL A 98 5.63 -0.32 13.64
CA VAL A 98 6.38 0.47 14.63
C VAL A 98 5.98 1.93 14.53
N ASN A 99 5.88 2.61 15.67
CA ASN A 99 5.73 4.06 15.77
C ASN A 99 6.53 4.55 16.99
N ASP A 100 7.82 4.85 16.78
CA ASP A 100 8.76 5.14 17.85
C ASP A 100 9.05 6.64 17.95
N SER A 101 8.51 7.27 18.98
CA SER A 101 8.69 8.70 19.23
C SER A 101 10.07 9.07 19.77
N VAL A 102 10.84 8.10 20.31
CA VAL A 102 12.17 8.33 20.86
C VAL A 102 13.21 8.31 19.74
N ASN A 103 13.17 7.27 18.91
CA ASN A 103 14.11 7.09 17.81
C ASN A 103 13.61 7.70 16.50
N GLN A 104 12.41 8.29 16.49
CA GLN A 104 11.83 9.05 15.37
C GLN A 104 11.69 8.25 14.09
N TYR A 105 11.16 7.02 14.15
CA TYR A 105 10.85 6.24 12.95
C TYR A 105 9.50 5.54 13.04
N PHE A 106 8.95 5.27 11.85
CA PHE A 106 7.62 4.72 11.66
C PHE A 106 7.59 3.74 10.49
N SER A 107 6.82 2.67 10.64
CA SER A 107 6.55 1.68 9.60
C SER A 107 5.10 1.22 9.70
N HIS A 108 4.41 1.21 8.55
CA HIS A 108 2.98 0.99 8.45
C HIS A 108 2.66 0.21 7.18
N ASP A 109 1.77 -0.76 7.24
CA ASP A 109 1.12 -1.27 6.04
C ASP A 109 -0.27 -0.67 5.90
N ILE A 110 -0.53 -0.11 4.74
CA ILE A 110 -1.79 0.50 4.31
C ILE A 110 -2.51 -0.49 3.41
N TYR A 111 -3.77 -0.73 3.69
CA TYR A 111 -4.64 -1.59 2.90
C TYR A 111 -5.75 -0.77 2.27
N LEU A 112 -5.88 -0.85 0.95
CA LEU A 112 -6.93 -0.17 0.19
C LEU A 112 -7.68 -1.19 -0.67
N LEU A 113 -9.00 -1.25 -0.52
CA LEU A 113 -9.86 -2.06 -1.38
C LEU A 113 -9.90 -1.47 -2.81
N PRO A 114 -10.40 -2.22 -3.82
CA PRO A 114 -10.51 -1.71 -5.18
C PRO A 114 -11.25 -0.37 -5.27
N GLY A 115 -10.59 0.65 -5.84
CA GLY A 115 -11.14 1.99 -6.01
C GLY A 115 -11.32 2.79 -4.71
N GLN A 116 -10.68 2.38 -3.61
CA GLN A 116 -10.72 3.07 -2.33
C GLN A 116 -9.60 4.11 -2.24
N MET A 117 -9.88 5.28 -1.64
CA MET A 117 -8.87 6.31 -1.41
C MET A 117 -8.77 6.68 0.07
N ILE A 118 -7.60 7.15 0.47
CA ILE A 118 -7.40 7.89 1.72
C ILE A 118 -7.84 9.33 1.49
N PRO A 119 -8.59 10.00 2.39
CA PRO A 119 -8.87 11.42 2.26
C PRO A 119 -7.58 12.21 2.12
N GLU A 120 -7.58 13.21 1.24
CA GLU A 120 -6.41 14.07 1.07
C GLU A 120 -6.01 14.71 2.39
N HIS A 121 -4.72 14.59 2.71
CA HIS A 121 -4.19 15.01 3.98
C HIS A 121 -2.76 15.58 3.86
N SER A 122 -2.32 16.23 4.91
CA SER A 122 -0.95 16.67 5.10
C SER A 122 -0.53 16.51 6.56
N HIS A 123 0.77 16.59 6.81
CA HIS A 123 1.35 16.52 8.14
C HIS A 123 2.07 17.81 8.46
N VAL A 124 1.67 18.45 9.57
CA VAL A 124 2.30 19.68 10.05
C VAL A 124 3.21 19.41 11.24
N GLU A 125 4.15 20.30 11.47
CA GLU A 125 5.00 20.27 12.64
C GLU A 125 4.16 20.52 13.92
N THR A 126 4.51 19.80 14.98
CA THR A 126 3.96 19.92 16.32
C THR A 126 5.13 20.05 17.31
N LYS A 127 5.13 19.31 18.42
CA LYS A 127 6.35 19.06 19.19
C LYS A 127 7.32 18.11 18.51
N PHE A 128 6.88 17.44 17.43
CA PHE A 128 7.67 16.59 16.56
C PHE A 128 7.75 17.21 15.16
N PRO A 129 8.82 16.89 14.41
CA PRO A 129 8.91 17.31 13.00
C PRO A 129 7.72 16.84 12.19
N ALA A 130 7.29 17.64 11.21
CA ALA A 130 6.30 17.20 10.24
C ALA A 130 6.72 15.87 9.63
N LYS A 131 5.76 14.93 9.51
CA LYS A 131 5.99 13.60 8.96
C LYS A 131 6.47 13.69 7.52
N PHE A 132 7.51 12.94 7.19
CA PHE A 132 8.02 12.76 5.84
C PHE A 132 7.96 11.29 5.50
N GLU A 133 7.31 10.97 4.39
CA GLU A 133 6.83 9.63 4.06
C GLU A 133 7.41 9.13 2.76
N SER A 134 7.49 7.81 2.68
CA SER A 134 7.83 7.07 1.47
C SER A 134 6.94 5.84 1.39
N TRP A 135 6.42 5.55 0.22
CA TRP A 135 5.49 4.44 0.01
C TRP A 135 6.06 3.46 -1.00
N MET A 136 5.94 2.17 -0.71
CA MET A 136 6.26 1.08 -1.62
C MET A 136 5.05 0.19 -1.82
N VAL A 137 4.59 0.02 -3.05
CA VAL A 137 3.50 -0.92 -3.35
C VAL A 137 4.02 -2.35 -3.21
N ARG A 138 3.34 -3.13 -2.39
CA ARG A 138 3.62 -4.56 -2.17
C ARG A 138 2.78 -5.44 -3.07
N ASN A 139 1.50 -5.10 -3.23
CA ASN A 139 0.54 -5.81 -4.07
C ASN A 139 -0.44 -4.84 -4.71
N GLY A 140 -0.96 -5.18 -5.88
CA GLY A 140 -1.86 -4.31 -6.62
C GLY A 140 -1.17 -3.09 -7.21
N MET A 141 -1.84 -1.96 -7.26
CA MET A 141 -1.30 -0.68 -7.68
C MET A 141 -2.08 0.46 -7.04
N CYS A 142 -1.46 1.62 -6.92
CA CYS A 142 -2.16 2.83 -6.51
C CYS A 142 -1.71 4.05 -7.33
N TYR A 143 -2.57 5.06 -7.34
CA TYR A 143 -2.26 6.41 -7.80
C TYR A 143 -1.82 7.21 -6.58
N ASN A 144 -0.58 7.68 -6.60
CA ASN A 144 -0.01 8.52 -5.55
C ASN A 144 -0.19 9.98 -5.95
N PHE A 145 -1.19 10.64 -5.37
CA PHE A 145 -1.55 12.02 -5.67
C PHE A 145 -0.80 13.02 -4.80
N THR A 146 -0.48 14.19 -5.38
CA THR A 146 0.15 15.32 -4.70
C THR A 146 -0.32 16.65 -5.27
N GLU A 147 -0.29 17.69 -4.45
CA GLU A 147 -0.53 19.08 -4.89
C GLU A 147 0.66 19.65 -5.68
N VAL A 148 1.84 19.02 -5.57
CA VAL A 148 3.07 19.51 -6.20
C VAL A 148 3.16 19.06 -7.66
N GLY A 149 3.38 20.02 -8.56
CA GLY A 149 3.49 19.79 -10.00
C GLY A 149 2.24 20.22 -10.77
N GLU A 150 2.35 20.12 -12.10
CA GLU A 150 1.23 20.48 -12.99
C GLU A 150 0.12 19.43 -12.93
N PRO A 151 -1.16 19.84 -13.09
CA PRO A 151 -2.27 18.91 -13.18
C PRO A 151 -2.06 17.88 -14.30
N ALA A 152 -2.22 16.61 -13.98
CA ALA A 152 -2.10 15.55 -14.96
C ALA A 152 -3.36 15.42 -15.81
N ALA A 153 -3.20 15.40 -17.15
CA ALA A 153 -4.34 15.41 -18.09
C ALA A 153 -5.23 14.16 -17.99
N ASN A 154 -4.66 13.02 -17.59
CA ASN A 154 -5.34 11.72 -17.53
C ASN A 154 -5.54 11.21 -16.09
N ALA A 155 -5.76 12.14 -15.15
CA ALA A 155 -5.99 11.74 -13.77
C ALA A 155 -7.24 10.86 -13.65
N PRO A 156 -7.16 9.74 -12.89
CA PRO A 156 -8.33 8.93 -12.61
C PRO A 156 -9.36 9.77 -11.86
N VAL A 157 -10.64 9.48 -12.12
CA VAL A 157 -11.74 10.16 -11.44
C VAL A 157 -11.81 9.64 -10.01
N ILE A 158 -11.53 10.54 -9.07
CA ILE A 158 -11.63 10.21 -7.63
C ILE A 158 -13.10 10.14 -7.19
N PRO A 159 -13.42 9.47 -6.07
CA PRO A 159 -14.77 9.37 -5.54
C PRO A 159 -15.49 10.73 -5.42
N ALA A 160 -16.75 10.78 -5.85
CA ALA A 160 -17.54 12.00 -5.88
C ALA A 160 -17.63 12.70 -4.51
N SER A 161 -17.64 11.91 -3.43
CA SER A 161 -17.66 12.40 -2.04
C SER A 161 -16.42 13.24 -1.67
N GLN A 162 -15.30 13.11 -2.42
CA GLN A 162 -14.05 13.79 -2.13
C GLN A 162 -13.69 14.88 -3.15
N GLN A 163 -14.34 14.93 -4.31
CA GLN A 163 -13.99 15.85 -5.40
C GLN A 163 -14.04 17.33 -5.00
N ALA A 164 -15.00 17.71 -4.17
CA ALA A 164 -15.19 19.12 -3.77
C ALA A 164 -14.11 19.63 -2.82
N THR A 165 -13.40 18.75 -2.12
CA THR A 165 -12.42 19.12 -1.09
C THR A 165 -10.98 18.80 -1.50
N THR A 166 -10.76 17.94 -2.49
CA THR A 166 -9.43 17.54 -2.94
C THR A 166 -8.79 18.58 -3.84
N ILE A 167 -7.59 19.01 -3.50
CA ILE A 167 -6.81 20.01 -4.25
C ILE A 167 -5.70 19.41 -5.12
N SER A 168 -5.13 18.27 -4.74
CA SER A 168 -4.08 17.58 -5.51
C SER A 168 -4.59 17.16 -6.89
N LYS A 169 -3.85 17.55 -7.93
CA LYS A 169 -4.18 17.28 -9.34
C LYS A 169 -3.05 16.57 -10.09
N ASN A 170 -1.88 16.46 -9.48
CA ASN A 170 -0.77 15.70 -10.02
C ASN A 170 -0.77 14.31 -9.40
N PHE A 171 -0.39 13.28 -10.16
CA PHE A 171 -0.28 11.92 -9.66
C PHE A 171 0.82 11.14 -10.39
N LYS A 172 1.22 10.06 -9.76
CA LYS A 172 2.02 9.00 -10.39
C LYS A 172 1.31 7.66 -10.17
N GLU A 173 1.23 6.85 -11.22
CA GLU A 173 0.93 5.43 -11.05
C GLU A 173 2.11 4.79 -10.31
N GLN A 174 1.81 3.96 -9.32
CA GLN A 174 2.80 3.27 -8.52
C GLN A 174 2.51 1.78 -8.52
N HIS A 175 3.42 1.01 -9.08
CA HIS A 175 3.31 -0.43 -9.24
C HIS A 175 4.16 -1.18 -8.21
N VAL A 176 3.98 -2.51 -8.16
CA VAL A 176 4.69 -3.38 -7.20
C VAL A 176 6.20 -3.18 -7.27
N GLY A 177 6.79 -2.94 -6.10
CA GLY A 177 8.24 -2.73 -5.94
C GLY A 177 8.70 -1.29 -6.15
N GLU A 178 7.87 -0.41 -6.69
CA GLU A 178 8.21 0.99 -6.84
C GLU A 178 8.11 1.74 -5.52
N VAL A 179 9.04 2.68 -5.29
CA VAL A 179 9.07 3.55 -4.12
C VAL A 179 8.89 5.00 -4.57
N ILE A 180 7.89 5.66 -3.98
CA ILE A 180 7.66 7.11 -4.16
C ILE A 180 7.85 7.79 -2.81
N HIS A 181 8.46 8.96 -2.82
CA HIS A 181 8.66 9.81 -1.65
C HIS A 181 7.70 10.98 -1.69
N LEU A 182 7.26 11.44 -0.52
CA LEU A 182 6.53 12.68 -0.38
C LEU A 182 7.33 13.83 -1.04
N ALA A 183 6.66 14.68 -1.81
CA ALA A 183 7.31 15.76 -2.57
C ALA A 183 7.97 16.81 -1.67
N GLY A 184 7.46 16.99 -0.45
CA GLY A 184 7.99 17.89 0.56
C GLY A 184 7.18 17.78 1.86
N LYS A 185 7.77 18.19 2.98
CA LYS A 185 7.06 18.23 4.26
C LYS A 185 5.87 19.18 4.18
N GLY A 186 4.73 18.76 4.72
CA GLY A 186 3.51 19.56 4.76
C GLY A 186 2.73 19.61 3.44
N THR A 187 3.17 18.93 2.38
CA THR A 187 2.41 18.86 1.11
C THR A 187 1.14 18.03 1.26
N TRP A 188 0.08 18.47 0.58
CA TRP A 188 -1.16 17.71 0.47
C TRP A 188 -0.98 16.52 -0.48
N HIS A 189 -1.47 15.38 -0.04
CA HIS A 189 -1.32 14.12 -0.79
C HIS A 189 -2.36 13.09 -0.38
N PHE A 190 -2.51 12.06 -1.19
CA PHE A 190 -3.30 10.86 -0.87
C PHE A 190 -2.95 9.69 -1.79
N LEU A 191 -3.30 8.49 -1.35
CA LEU A 191 -3.27 7.28 -2.16
C LEU A 191 -4.68 6.92 -2.62
N TYR A 192 -4.81 6.50 -3.87
CA TYR A 192 -6.04 6.01 -4.47
C TYR A 192 -5.76 4.67 -5.14
N ALA A 193 -6.40 3.60 -4.69
CA ALA A 193 -6.15 2.26 -5.20
C ALA A 193 -6.73 2.07 -6.61
N GLY A 194 -6.03 1.26 -7.41
CA GLY A 194 -6.56 0.77 -8.68
C GLY A 194 -7.66 -0.29 -8.51
N ASP A 195 -8.09 -0.86 -9.62
CA ASP A 195 -9.26 -1.75 -9.71
C ASP A 195 -9.13 -3.07 -8.93
N GLN A 196 -7.94 -3.42 -8.48
CA GLN A 196 -7.70 -4.64 -7.71
C GLN A 196 -7.29 -4.37 -6.26
N GLY A 197 -7.38 -3.11 -5.82
CA GLY A 197 -6.91 -2.69 -4.51
C GLY A 197 -5.39 -2.53 -4.47
N ALA A 198 -4.88 -2.19 -3.29
CA ALA A 198 -3.45 -2.06 -3.04
C ALA A 198 -3.08 -2.43 -1.61
N ILE A 199 -1.91 -3.04 -1.46
CA ILE A 199 -1.19 -3.17 -0.18
C ILE A 199 0.08 -2.35 -0.32
N VAL A 200 0.22 -1.31 0.50
CA VAL A 200 1.31 -0.34 0.42
C VAL A 200 2.05 -0.32 1.73
N HIS A 201 3.38 -0.45 1.67
CA HIS A 201 4.22 -0.28 2.83
C HIS A 201 4.72 1.16 2.92
N GLU A 202 4.50 1.78 4.07
CA GLU A 202 4.91 3.15 4.36
C GLU A 202 6.09 3.17 5.33
N TYR A 203 7.08 3.97 4.98
CA TYR A 203 8.22 4.31 5.81
C TYR A 203 8.18 5.81 6.12
N ALA A 204 8.36 6.20 7.36
CA ALA A 204 8.35 7.61 7.73
C ALA A 204 9.16 7.88 9.01
N ASN A 205 9.35 9.14 9.34
CA ASN A 205 9.64 9.51 10.71
C ASN A 205 8.37 9.36 11.57
N TYR A 206 8.49 9.49 12.88
CA TYR A 206 7.41 9.30 13.84
C TYR A 206 6.07 9.90 13.38
N HIS A 207 5.01 9.09 13.41
CA HIS A 207 3.65 9.52 13.15
C HIS A 207 3.04 10.14 14.41
N ASP A 208 2.89 11.47 14.40
CA ASP A 208 2.12 12.19 15.40
C ASP A 208 0.72 12.54 14.86
N GLY A 209 -0.30 11.87 15.37
CA GLY A 209 -1.69 12.14 14.98
C GLY A 209 -2.12 13.61 15.19
N ALA A 210 -1.50 14.32 16.15
CA ALA A 210 -1.76 15.75 16.35
C ALA A 210 -1.30 16.63 15.17
N GLY A 211 -0.39 16.12 14.33
CA GLY A 211 0.10 16.79 13.12
C GLY A 211 -0.76 16.55 11.88
N LEU A 212 -1.70 15.61 11.91
CA LEU A 212 -2.52 15.28 10.75
C LEU A 212 -3.54 16.38 10.43
N ARG A 213 -3.67 16.72 9.15
CA ARG A 213 -4.65 17.67 8.62
C ARG A 213 -5.34 17.08 7.40
N PHE A 214 -6.65 17.29 7.28
CA PHE A 214 -7.43 16.89 6.12
C PHE A 214 -7.96 18.10 5.37
N THR A 215 -8.03 18.04 4.03
CA THR A 215 -8.72 19.04 3.23
C THR A 215 -10.23 18.95 3.40
N ASN A 216 -10.76 17.74 3.58
CA ASN A 216 -12.16 17.53 3.92
C ASN A 216 -12.37 17.78 5.43
N PRO A 217 -13.11 18.84 5.82
CA PRO A 217 -13.27 19.22 7.23
C PRO A 217 -14.10 18.20 8.05
N LYS A 218 -14.76 17.24 7.39
CA LYS A 218 -15.51 16.18 8.06
C LYS A 218 -14.63 14.96 8.37
N ALA A 219 -13.48 14.84 7.70
CA ALA A 219 -12.60 13.70 7.91
C ALA A 219 -11.88 13.81 9.26
N LYS A 220 -11.77 12.67 9.93
CA LYS A 220 -11.06 12.50 11.21
C LYS A 220 -10.48 11.08 11.30
N LEU A 221 -9.38 10.95 12.02
CA LEU A 221 -8.74 9.67 12.34
C LEU A 221 -8.65 9.52 13.87
#